data_3d7757e75983f8237427a4752e8357a7
#
_entry.id   3d7757e75983f8237427a4752e8357a7
#
_cell.length_a   1.000
_cell.length_b   1.000
_cell.length_c   1.000
_cell.angle_alpha   90.00
_cell.angle_beta   90.00
_cell.angle_gamma   90.00
#
_symmetry.space_group_name_H-M   'P 1'
#
loop_
_entity.id
_entity.type
_entity.pdbx_description
1 polymer ?
#
loop_
_entity_poly.entity_id
_entity_poly.type
_entity_poly.pdbx_seq_one_letter_code
_entity_poly.pdbx_strand_id
1 'polypeptide(L)'
;MGYFADRVVAITGAGSGIGRELAVASARAGAWLALSDKSADAVAETGVLCAAAGREPEVSTVDVTDRAAVFEYAERTVARFGRVEALFNNAGILHVGSVLESPFSDFERVMAVDFWGVVNGTKAFLPHLLAAERAHVVNMSSAFGLVAVARHAPYNAAKFAVRGFTDSLRQDMRAAGGNVRVTGVYPGGVLTGIARSASVAPGVDAAQVVRRFEGHVARTRPAAAARTILRGAARGEAKVLVGLDAVVVDLVTRIAGSYHEKVLDMVFRS
;
A
#
# COMPACT_ATOMS: atom_id res chain seq x y z
N MET A 1 -8.54 -2.06 -18.29
CA MET A 1 -7.94 -0.73 -18.12
C MET A 1 -8.98 0.40 -18.09
N GLY A 2 -10.12 0.29 -18.76
CA GLY A 2 -11.15 1.35 -18.79
C GLY A 2 -11.84 1.70 -17.46
N TYR A 3 -11.67 0.90 -16.39
CA TYR A 3 -12.33 1.16 -15.11
C TYR A 3 -11.90 2.50 -14.46
N PHE A 4 -10.64 2.88 -14.60
CA PHE A 4 -10.12 4.12 -14.04
C PHE A 4 -10.16 5.32 -14.99
N ALA A 5 -10.53 5.12 -16.25
CA ALA A 5 -10.66 6.22 -17.20
C ALA A 5 -11.69 7.25 -16.70
N ASP A 6 -11.32 8.52 -16.79
CA ASP A 6 -12.09 9.68 -16.32
C ASP A 6 -12.46 9.70 -14.81
N ARG A 7 -11.92 8.77 -14.01
CA ARG A 7 -12.09 8.75 -12.55
C ARG A 7 -10.99 9.53 -11.86
N VAL A 8 -11.32 10.14 -10.74
CA VAL A 8 -10.36 10.78 -9.85
C VAL A 8 -9.80 9.74 -8.89
N VAL A 9 -8.48 9.56 -8.95
CA VAL A 9 -7.73 8.55 -8.18
C VAL A 9 -6.73 9.24 -7.28
N ALA A 10 -6.90 9.11 -5.96
CA ALA A 10 -5.97 9.59 -4.96
C ALA A 10 -4.99 8.47 -4.57
N ILE A 11 -3.69 8.77 -4.48
CA ILE A 11 -2.64 7.80 -4.15
C ILE A 11 -1.69 8.41 -3.12
N THR A 12 -1.55 7.75 -1.96
CA THR A 12 -0.53 8.11 -0.96
C THR A 12 0.77 7.32 -1.18
N GLY A 13 1.92 7.90 -0.82
CA GLY A 13 3.21 7.27 -1.09
C GLY A 13 3.49 7.14 -2.60
N ALA A 14 3.05 8.13 -3.38
CA ALA A 14 3.14 8.13 -4.83
C ALA A 14 4.54 8.46 -5.37
N GLY A 15 5.46 8.90 -4.52
CA GLY A 15 6.80 9.35 -4.93
C GLY A 15 7.73 8.23 -5.39
N SER A 16 7.46 6.96 -5.08
CA SER A 16 8.36 5.87 -5.44
C SER A 16 7.65 4.50 -5.57
N GLY A 17 8.39 3.49 -6.01
CA GLY A 17 8.03 2.08 -5.95
C GLY A 17 6.67 1.76 -6.57
N ILE A 18 5.84 1.03 -5.83
CA ILE A 18 4.50 0.64 -6.28
C ILE A 18 3.61 1.88 -6.49
N GLY A 19 3.68 2.88 -5.60
CA GLY A 19 2.86 4.09 -5.67
C GLY A 19 3.11 4.89 -6.94
N ARG A 20 4.38 5.10 -7.32
CA ARG A 20 4.76 5.73 -8.59
C ARG A 20 4.21 4.98 -9.80
N GLU A 21 4.36 3.67 -9.81
CA GLU A 21 3.89 2.84 -10.92
C GLU A 21 2.35 2.75 -11.01
N LEU A 22 1.65 2.80 -9.86
CA LEU A 22 0.20 2.94 -9.81
C LEU A 22 -0.24 4.27 -10.43
N ALA A 23 0.44 5.37 -10.08
CA ALA A 23 0.16 6.69 -10.62
C ALA A 23 0.34 6.72 -12.15
N VAL A 24 1.51 6.31 -12.64
CA VAL A 24 1.83 6.31 -14.09
C VAL A 24 0.88 5.39 -14.87
N ALA A 25 0.58 4.20 -14.33
CA ALA A 25 -0.34 3.28 -15.00
C ALA A 25 -1.79 3.80 -15.00
N SER A 26 -2.22 4.51 -13.96
CA SER A 26 -3.52 5.16 -13.89
C SER A 26 -3.62 6.35 -14.83
N ALA A 27 -2.56 7.17 -14.95
CA ALA A 27 -2.45 8.25 -15.93
C ALA A 27 -2.65 7.72 -17.36
N ARG A 28 -1.91 6.67 -17.73
CA ARG A 28 -2.04 5.99 -19.03
C ARG A 28 -3.42 5.40 -19.28
N ALA A 29 -4.15 5.07 -18.23
CA ALA A 29 -5.52 4.60 -18.32
C ALA A 29 -6.55 5.75 -18.43
N GLY A 30 -6.12 7.01 -18.42
CA GLY A 30 -6.96 8.21 -18.55
C GLY A 30 -7.57 8.69 -17.23
N ALA A 31 -7.02 8.31 -16.08
CA ALA A 31 -7.45 8.79 -14.78
C ALA A 31 -7.05 10.26 -14.53
N TRP A 32 -7.84 10.97 -13.74
CA TRP A 32 -7.43 12.19 -13.04
C TRP A 32 -6.72 11.79 -11.75
N LEU A 33 -5.59 12.41 -11.42
CA LEU A 33 -4.74 11.97 -10.32
C LEU A 33 -4.55 13.06 -9.27
N ALA A 34 -4.74 12.68 -8.01
CA ALA A 34 -4.24 13.37 -6.84
C ALA A 34 -3.13 12.50 -6.21
N LEU A 35 -1.91 13.02 -6.20
CA LEU A 35 -0.71 12.30 -5.75
C LEU A 35 -0.15 12.92 -4.48
N SER A 36 0.18 12.10 -3.50
CA SER A 36 0.83 12.59 -2.30
C SER A 36 2.00 11.70 -1.85
N ASP A 37 3.02 12.35 -1.32
CA ASP A 37 4.16 11.72 -0.66
C ASP A 37 4.75 12.70 0.37
N LYS A 38 5.47 12.18 1.37
CA LYS A 38 6.22 13.04 2.30
C LYS A 38 7.42 13.71 1.65
N SER A 39 7.95 13.15 0.58
CA SER A 39 9.04 13.72 -0.22
C SER A 39 8.46 14.55 -1.36
N ALA A 40 8.60 15.88 -1.23
CA ALA A 40 8.16 16.83 -2.25
C ALA A 40 8.80 16.55 -3.62
N ASP A 41 10.12 16.31 -3.64
CA ASP A 41 10.85 16.04 -4.88
C ASP A 41 10.39 14.73 -5.54
N ALA A 42 10.23 13.66 -4.76
CA ALA A 42 9.86 12.36 -5.29
C ALA A 42 8.43 12.36 -5.88
N VAL A 43 7.49 13.06 -5.25
CA VAL A 43 6.12 13.16 -5.78
C VAL A 43 6.04 14.09 -6.98
N ALA A 44 6.85 15.16 -7.01
CA ALA A 44 6.95 16.05 -8.17
C ALA A 44 7.49 15.30 -9.40
N GLU A 45 8.57 14.52 -9.26
CA GLU A 45 9.07 13.64 -10.33
C GLU A 45 7.97 12.71 -10.88
N THR A 46 7.19 12.10 -9.97
CA THR A 46 6.07 11.25 -10.38
C THR A 46 5.00 12.05 -11.11
N GLY A 47 4.74 13.28 -10.67
CA GLY A 47 3.84 14.22 -11.35
C GLY A 47 4.23 14.44 -12.81
N VAL A 48 5.52 14.74 -13.06
CA VAL A 48 6.05 14.92 -14.43
C VAL A 48 5.84 13.66 -15.28
N LEU A 49 6.10 12.47 -14.73
CA LEU A 49 5.88 11.21 -15.45
C LEU A 49 4.40 10.97 -15.79
N CYS A 50 3.50 11.37 -14.89
CA CYS A 50 2.06 11.23 -15.10
C CYS A 50 1.55 12.23 -16.15
N ALA A 51 1.99 13.49 -16.09
CA ALA A 51 1.65 14.51 -17.09
C ALA A 51 2.07 14.08 -18.51
N ALA A 52 3.29 13.55 -18.66
CA ALA A 52 3.78 13.01 -19.93
C ALA A 52 3.00 11.78 -20.43
N ALA A 53 2.34 11.05 -19.51
CA ALA A 53 1.58 9.84 -19.83
C ALA A 53 0.08 10.09 -20.05
N GLY A 54 -0.43 11.27 -19.74
CA GLY A 54 -1.84 11.55 -19.84
C GLY A 54 -2.22 12.98 -19.45
N ARG A 55 -2.64 13.16 -18.19
CA ARG A 55 -3.16 14.44 -17.67
C ARG A 55 -2.27 14.96 -16.52
N GLU A 56 -2.23 16.28 -16.40
CA GLU A 56 -1.56 16.96 -15.28
C GLU A 56 -2.19 16.53 -13.95
N PRO A 57 -1.44 15.90 -13.04
CA PRO A 57 -1.93 15.52 -11.73
C PRO A 57 -1.96 16.71 -10.76
N GLU A 58 -2.78 16.63 -9.72
CA GLU A 58 -2.58 17.41 -8.51
C GLU A 58 -1.51 16.72 -7.66
N VAL A 59 -0.51 17.48 -7.21
CA VAL A 59 0.63 16.95 -6.45
C VAL A 59 0.72 17.65 -5.09
N SER A 60 0.81 16.87 -4.01
CA SER A 60 0.82 17.37 -2.63
C SER A 60 1.94 16.74 -1.81
N THR A 61 2.62 17.54 -0.99
CA THR A 61 3.52 17.03 0.05
C THR A 61 2.70 16.73 1.30
N VAL A 62 2.57 15.45 1.67
CA VAL A 62 1.75 15.01 2.81
C VAL A 62 2.46 13.88 3.56
N ASP A 63 2.66 14.06 4.86
CA ASP A 63 2.97 12.97 5.77
C ASP A 63 1.65 12.32 6.22
N VAL A 64 1.48 11.03 5.93
CA VAL A 64 0.25 10.28 6.28
C VAL A 64 0.03 10.13 7.79
N THR A 65 1.05 10.43 8.61
CA THR A 65 0.95 10.44 10.07
C THR A 65 0.34 11.73 10.59
N ASP A 66 0.40 12.82 9.82
CA ASP A 66 -0.28 14.07 10.12
C ASP A 66 -1.74 14.00 9.65
N ARG A 67 -2.62 13.80 10.63
CA ARG A 67 -4.05 13.68 10.36
C ARG A 67 -4.63 14.92 9.69
N ALA A 68 -4.25 16.12 10.15
CA ALA A 68 -4.77 17.37 9.61
C ALA A 68 -4.36 17.53 8.14
N ALA A 69 -3.08 17.29 7.82
CA ALA A 69 -2.57 17.34 6.46
C ALA A 69 -3.26 16.34 5.51
N VAL A 70 -3.61 15.13 6.01
CA VAL A 70 -4.34 14.12 5.22
C VAL A 70 -5.77 14.57 4.94
N PHE A 71 -6.47 15.16 5.91
CA PHE A 71 -7.80 15.70 5.69
C PHE A 71 -7.78 16.88 4.72
N GLU A 72 -6.84 17.80 4.86
CA GLU A 72 -6.64 18.90 3.92
C GLU A 72 -6.33 18.40 2.49
N TYR A 73 -5.55 17.34 2.35
CA TYR A 73 -5.30 16.70 1.05
C TYR A 73 -6.59 16.17 0.41
N ALA A 74 -7.49 15.56 1.18
CA ALA A 74 -8.77 15.09 0.68
C ALA A 74 -9.64 16.27 0.20
N GLU A 75 -9.74 17.34 1.00
CA GLU A 75 -10.49 18.54 0.64
C GLU A 75 -9.92 19.22 -0.61
N ARG A 76 -8.59 19.36 -0.73
CA ARG A 76 -7.96 19.90 -1.95
C ARG A 76 -8.24 19.04 -3.18
N THR A 77 -8.22 17.71 -3.02
CA THR A 77 -8.55 16.79 -4.12
C THR A 77 -9.98 17.05 -4.63
N VAL A 78 -10.94 17.17 -3.72
CA VAL A 78 -12.34 17.44 -4.09
C VAL A 78 -12.52 18.85 -4.64
N ALA A 79 -11.88 19.85 -4.06
CA ALA A 79 -11.91 21.23 -4.58
C ALA A 79 -11.35 21.31 -6.01
N ARG A 80 -10.32 20.54 -6.33
CA ARG A 80 -9.66 20.52 -7.66
C ARG A 80 -10.49 19.79 -8.72
N PHE A 81 -11.11 18.65 -8.36
CA PHE A 81 -11.72 17.74 -9.33
C PHE A 81 -13.25 17.62 -9.19
N GLY A 82 -13.84 18.19 -8.14
CA GLY A 82 -15.27 18.10 -7.85
C GLY A 82 -15.72 16.75 -7.27
N ARG A 83 -14.84 15.75 -7.24
CA ARG A 83 -15.13 14.38 -6.82
C ARG A 83 -13.87 13.58 -6.54
N VAL A 84 -14.04 12.39 -5.95
CA VAL A 84 -13.01 11.34 -5.89
C VAL A 84 -13.69 9.97 -5.96
N GLU A 85 -13.15 9.05 -6.76
CA GLU A 85 -13.74 7.71 -6.96
C GLU A 85 -12.81 6.57 -6.58
N ALA A 86 -11.53 6.82 -6.35
CA ALA A 86 -10.63 5.79 -5.83
C ALA A 86 -9.57 6.38 -4.89
N LEU A 87 -9.30 5.65 -3.81
CA LEU A 87 -8.22 5.92 -2.88
C LEU A 87 -7.30 4.71 -2.81
N PHE A 88 -6.00 4.94 -3.03
CA PHE A 88 -4.95 3.96 -2.78
C PHE A 88 -4.14 4.42 -1.56
N ASN A 89 -4.38 3.81 -0.41
CA ASN A 89 -3.55 3.94 0.78
C ASN A 89 -2.31 3.07 0.59
N ASN A 90 -1.28 3.63 -0.06
CA ASN A 90 -0.08 2.91 -0.45
C ASN A 90 1.16 3.29 0.37
N ALA A 91 1.20 4.47 0.99
CA ALA A 91 2.33 4.86 1.83
C ALA A 91 2.68 3.78 2.86
N GLY A 92 3.97 3.51 3.04
CA GLY A 92 4.44 2.52 3.99
C GLY A 92 5.97 2.51 4.09
N ILE A 93 6.46 2.02 5.23
CA ILE A 93 7.88 1.91 5.57
C ILE A 93 8.20 0.50 6.09
N LEU A 94 9.48 0.16 6.14
CA LEU A 94 9.96 -1.12 6.67
C LEU A 94 10.90 -0.89 7.86
N HIS A 95 10.80 -1.74 8.87
CA HIS A 95 11.77 -1.88 9.94
C HIS A 95 12.24 -3.33 10.04
N VAL A 96 13.54 -3.52 10.28
CA VAL A 96 14.16 -4.84 10.44
C VAL A 96 14.93 -4.91 11.76
N GLY A 97 14.46 -5.74 12.67
CA GLY A 97 15.06 -5.98 13.98
C GLY A 97 14.24 -7.02 14.75
N SER A 98 14.85 -7.71 15.71
CA SER A 98 14.10 -8.57 16.62
C SER A 98 13.27 -7.71 17.58
N VAL A 99 12.29 -8.33 18.26
CA VAL A 99 11.49 -7.63 19.28
C VAL A 99 12.37 -7.06 20.40
N LEU A 100 13.40 -7.78 20.79
CA LEU A 100 14.32 -7.36 21.85
C LEU A 100 15.21 -6.17 21.43
N GLU A 101 15.66 -6.16 20.17
CA GLU A 101 16.60 -5.15 19.66
C GLU A 101 15.90 -3.86 19.21
N SER A 102 14.63 -3.95 18.81
CA SER A 102 13.88 -2.82 18.28
C SER A 102 13.33 -1.94 19.39
N PRO A 103 13.68 -0.65 19.45
CA PRO A 103 13.13 0.28 20.44
C PRO A 103 11.63 0.53 20.18
N PHE A 104 10.90 0.95 21.21
CA PHE A 104 9.47 1.28 21.10
C PHE A 104 9.19 2.30 20.02
N SER A 105 10.05 3.29 19.82
CA SER A 105 9.91 4.31 18.78
C SER A 105 9.85 3.74 17.37
N ASP A 106 10.46 2.59 17.07
CA ASP A 106 10.32 1.93 15.76
C ASP A 106 8.97 1.25 15.62
N PHE A 107 8.41 0.66 16.69
CA PHE A 107 7.04 0.15 16.69
C PHE A 107 6.03 1.27 16.46
N GLU A 108 6.16 2.36 17.21
CA GLU A 108 5.28 3.54 17.09
C GLU A 108 5.34 4.15 15.69
N ARG A 109 6.55 4.33 15.15
CA ARG A 109 6.77 4.92 13.82
C ARG A 109 6.18 4.04 12.70
N VAL A 110 6.41 2.73 12.73
CA VAL A 110 5.87 1.81 11.73
C VAL A 110 4.34 1.75 11.84
N MET A 111 3.79 1.68 13.04
CA MET A 111 2.34 1.73 13.25
C MET A 111 1.72 3.06 12.81
N ALA A 112 2.39 4.18 13.06
CA ALA A 112 1.92 5.50 12.65
C ALA A 112 1.80 5.61 11.13
N VAL A 113 2.80 5.17 10.38
CA VAL A 113 2.80 5.24 8.91
C VAL A 113 1.92 4.15 8.30
N ASP A 114 2.20 2.87 8.63
CA ASP A 114 1.67 1.73 7.89
C ASP A 114 0.23 1.38 8.26
N PHE A 115 -0.19 1.67 9.50
CA PHE A 115 -1.57 1.44 9.96
C PHE A 115 -2.37 2.73 10.09
N TRP A 116 -1.90 3.68 10.92
CA TRP A 116 -2.65 4.92 11.12
C TRP A 116 -2.72 5.77 9.85
N GLY A 117 -1.69 5.76 9.00
CA GLY A 117 -1.74 6.39 7.68
C GLY A 117 -2.88 5.85 6.81
N VAL A 118 -3.12 4.54 6.82
CA VAL A 118 -4.25 3.91 6.13
C VAL A 118 -5.59 4.32 6.74
N VAL A 119 -5.69 4.38 8.06
CA VAL A 119 -6.90 4.83 8.76
C VAL A 119 -7.18 6.30 8.47
N ASN A 120 -6.16 7.16 8.55
CA ASN A 120 -6.27 8.60 8.27
C ASN A 120 -6.76 8.85 6.83
N GLY A 121 -6.10 8.25 5.84
CA GLY A 121 -6.50 8.35 4.43
C GLY A 121 -7.93 7.86 4.21
N THR A 122 -8.27 6.69 4.77
CA THR A 122 -9.63 6.16 4.66
C THR A 122 -10.65 7.11 5.26
N LYS A 123 -10.43 7.59 6.49
CA LYS A 123 -11.41 8.50 7.17
C LYS A 123 -11.54 9.84 6.47
N ALA A 124 -10.47 10.39 5.91
CA ALA A 124 -10.49 11.66 5.19
C ALA A 124 -11.26 11.54 3.86
N PHE A 125 -11.03 10.48 3.10
CA PHE A 125 -11.63 10.33 1.78
C PHE A 125 -12.99 9.64 1.78
N LEU A 126 -13.35 8.85 2.80
CA LEU A 126 -14.56 8.03 2.81
C LEU A 126 -15.87 8.81 2.62
N PRO A 127 -16.07 10.00 3.24
CA PRO A 127 -17.28 10.79 2.98
C PRO A 127 -17.46 11.15 1.50
N HIS A 128 -16.38 11.50 0.84
CA HIS A 128 -16.37 11.87 -0.58
C HIS A 128 -16.55 10.65 -1.49
N LEU A 129 -15.96 9.51 -1.11
CA LEU A 129 -16.14 8.24 -1.84
C LEU A 129 -17.58 7.72 -1.74
N LEU A 130 -18.24 7.92 -0.59
CA LEU A 130 -19.65 7.57 -0.41
C LEU A 130 -20.59 8.43 -1.26
N ALA A 131 -20.21 9.66 -1.58
CA ALA A 131 -20.96 10.56 -2.44
C ALA A 131 -20.86 10.19 -3.94
N ALA A 132 -19.89 9.36 -4.34
CA ALA A 132 -19.73 8.91 -5.72
C ALA A 132 -20.69 7.75 -6.02
N GLU A 133 -21.11 7.63 -7.29
CA GLU A 133 -21.95 6.50 -7.73
C GLU A 133 -21.27 5.15 -7.53
N ARG A 134 -19.96 5.10 -7.80
CA ARG A 134 -19.10 3.92 -7.58
C ARG A 134 -17.72 4.36 -7.15
N ALA A 135 -17.28 3.89 -6.02
CA ALA A 135 -15.96 4.23 -5.49
C ALA A 135 -15.18 2.99 -5.04
N HIS A 136 -13.89 3.22 -4.73
CA HIS A 136 -13.00 2.14 -4.33
C HIS A 136 -11.97 2.62 -3.31
N VAL A 137 -11.80 1.85 -2.23
CA VAL A 137 -10.69 1.95 -1.30
C VAL A 137 -9.76 0.76 -1.49
N VAL A 138 -8.48 1.03 -1.72
CA VAL A 138 -7.43 0.02 -1.89
C VAL A 138 -6.38 0.22 -0.81
N ASN A 139 -6.25 -0.73 0.10
CA ASN A 139 -5.32 -0.68 1.23
C ASN A 139 -4.13 -1.61 1.01
N MET A 140 -2.91 -1.07 1.09
CA MET A 140 -1.68 -1.84 0.93
C MET A 140 -1.29 -2.51 2.24
N SER A 141 -1.61 -3.80 2.37
CA SER A 141 -1.03 -4.71 3.34
C SER A 141 0.31 -5.28 2.81
N SER A 142 0.58 -6.54 3.03
CA SER A 142 1.77 -7.28 2.60
C SER A 142 1.50 -8.78 2.70
N ALA A 143 2.30 -9.63 2.07
CA ALA A 143 2.41 -11.03 2.43
C ALA A 143 2.70 -11.20 3.93
N PHE A 144 3.39 -10.22 4.55
CA PHE A 144 3.63 -10.14 5.99
C PHE A 144 2.40 -9.70 6.81
N GLY A 145 1.27 -9.43 6.19
CA GLY A 145 -0.06 -9.34 6.79
C GLY A 145 -0.85 -10.65 6.68
N LEU A 146 -0.28 -11.68 6.05
CA LEU A 146 -0.82 -13.05 5.96
C LEU A 146 -0.04 -14.01 6.84
N VAL A 147 1.26 -13.80 7.00
CA VAL A 147 2.18 -14.58 7.82
C VAL A 147 3.17 -13.65 8.52
N ALA A 148 3.53 -13.97 9.76
CA ALA A 148 4.59 -13.25 10.46
C ALA A 148 5.97 -13.83 10.11
N VAL A 149 6.94 -12.96 9.91
CA VAL A 149 8.33 -13.33 9.64
C VAL A 149 9.21 -12.76 10.74
N ALA A 150 10.16 -13.57 11.23
CA ALA A 150 11.09 -13.16 12.27
C ALA A 150 11.81 -11.86 11.89
N ARG A 151 12.17 -11.06 12.90
CA ARG A 151 12.88 -9.78 12.77
C ARG A 151 12.11 -8.66 12.05
N HIS A 152 10.79 -8.79 11.93
CA HIS A 152 9.91 -7.80 11.28
C HIS A 152 8.66 -7.50 12.14
N ALA A 153 8.76 -7.66 13.49
CA ALA A 153 7.59 -7.58 14.35
C ALA A 153 6.77 -6.27 14.23
N PRO A 154 7.37 -5.06 14.19
CA PRO A 154 6.60 -3.82 13.98
C PRO A 154 5.85 -3.83 12.64
N TYR A 155 6.51 -4.25 11.57
CA TYR A 155 5.94 -4.31 10.24
C TYR A 155 4.85 -5.38 10.11
N ASN A 156 5.10 -6.60 10.63
CA ASN A 156 4.10 -7.66 10.66
C ASN A 156 2.83 -7.16 11.37
N ALA A 157 2.98 -6.61 12.58
CA ALA A 157 1.86 -6.11 13.38
C ALA A 157 1.03 -5.07 12.60
N ALA A 158 1.68 -4.07 12.00
CA ALA A 158 1.02 -3.04 11.22
C ALA A 158 0.27 -3.63 10.00
N LYS A 159 0.89 -4.55 9.26
CA LYS A 159 0.28 -5.14 8.05
C LYS A 159 -0.86 -6.13 8.37
N PHE A 160 -0.80 -6.83 9.51
CA PHE A 160 -1.96 -7.58 10.03
C PHE A 160 -3.08 -6.64 10.47
N ALA A 161 -2.76 -5.52 11.13
CA ALA A 161 -3.76 -4.51 11.51
C ALA A 161 -4.45 -3.91 10.27
N VAL A 162 -3.71 -3.58 9.21
CA VAL A 162 -4.29 -3.13 7.92
C VAL A 162 -5.23 -4.18 7.33
N ARG A 163 -4.88 -5.47 7.38
CA ARG A 163 -5.76 -6.54 6.92
C ARG A 163 -7.07 -6.55 7.71
N GLY A 164 -7.00 -6.58 9.04
CA GLY A 164 -8.19 -6.60 9.90
C GLY A 164 -9.08 -5.37 9.67
N PHE A 165 -8.49 -4.18 9.61
CA PHE A 165 -9.18 -2.94 9.30
C PHE A 165 -9.86 -2.98 7.91
N THR A 166 -9.15 -3.47 6.89
CA THR A 166 -9.67 -3.55 5.52
C THR A 166 -10.85 -4.53 5.43
N ASP A 167 -10.77 -5.67 6.13
CA ASP A 167 -11.83 -6.66 6.14
C ASP A 167 -13.07 -6.13 6.88
N SER A 168 -12.91 -5.39 7.99
CA SER A 168 -13.99 -4.70 8.70
C SER A 168 -14.62 -3.61 7.82
N LEU A 169 -13.82 -2.71 7.26
CA LEU A 169 -14.31 -1.65 6.37
C LEU A 169 -15.15 -2.22 5.20
N ARG A 170 -14.74 -3.36 4.65
CA ARG A 170 -15.49 -4.03 3.58
C ARG A 170 -16.89 -4.46 4.04
N GLN A 171 -17.03 -4.95 5.28
CA GLN A 171 -18.34 -5.30 5.83
C GLN A 171 -19.19 -4.05 6.05
N ASP A 172 -18.60 -2.99 6.61
CA ASP A 172 -19.28 -1.71 6.82
C ASP A 172 -19.81 -1.15 5.51
N MET A 173 -19.01 -1.14 4.45
CA MET A 173 -19.41 -0.62 3.13
C MET A 173 -20.50 -1.49 2.48
N ARG A 174 -20.50 -2.79 2.69
CA ARG A 174 -21.60 -3.66 2.24
C ARG A 174 -22.90 -3.35 2.97
N ALA A 175 -22.84 -3.13 4.28
CA ALA A 175 -24.01 -2.77 5.09
C ALA A 175 -24.55 -1.38 4.73
N ALA A 176 -23.69 -0.45 4.34
CA ALA A 176 -24.05 0.92 3.95
C ALA A 176 -24.58 1.07 2.50
N GLY A 177 -24.79 -0.02 1.75
CA GLY A 177 -25.36 0.03 0.39
C GLY A 177 -24.39 -0.36 -0.73
N GLY A 178 -23.11 -0.59 -0.43
CA GLY A 178 -22.17 -1.26 -1.33
C GLY A 178 -21.64 -0.45 -2.53
N ASN A 179 -21.82 0.87 -2.58
CA ASN A 179 -21.28 1.71 -3.63
C ASN A 179 -19.74 1.88 -3.54
N VAL A 180 -19.16 1.69 -2.35
CA VAL A 180 -17.71 1.72 -2.12
C VAL A 180 -17.17 0.30 -2.03
N ARG A 181 -16.37 -0.11 -3.01
CA ARG A 181 -15.63 -1.38 -2.97
C ARG A 181 -14.40 -1.23 -2.11
N VAL A 182 -13.97 -2.30 -1.44
CA VAL A 182 -12.78 -2.30 -0.59
C VAL A 182 -11.90 -3.50 -0.94
N THR A 183 -10.66 -3.24 -1.32
CA THR A 183 -9.65 -4.24 -1.68
C THR A 183 -8.46 -4.18 -0.73
N GLY A 184 -8.10 -5.32 -0.16
CA GLY A 184 -6.80 -5.52 0.50
C GLY A 184 -5.78 -6.03 -0.49
N VAL A 185 -4.61 -5.40 -0.55
CA VAL A 185 -3.51 -5.81 -1.43
C VAL A 185 -2.39 -6.41 -0.59
N TYR A 186 -1.86 -7.54 -1.03
CA TYR A 186 -0.85 -8.30 -0.31
C TYR A 186 0.36 -8.57 -1.22
N PRO A 187 1.27 -7.59 -1.38
CA PRO A 187 2.49 -7.81 -2.13
C PRO A 187 3.43 -8.76 -1.40
N GLY A 188 4.04 -9.66 -2.15
CA GLY A 188 5.26 -10.35 -1.75
C GLY A 188 6.49 -9.47 -1.99
N GLY A 189 7.59 -10.06 -2.39
CA GLY A 189 8.82 -9.32 -2.70
C GLY A 189 8.72 -8.53 -4.00
N VAL A 190 8.59 -7.20 -3.90
CA VAL A 190 8.59 -6.27 -5.04
C VAL A 190 9.88 -5.44 -5.04
N LEU A 191 10.54 -5.33 -6.20
CA LEU A 191 11.80 -4.59 -6.41
C LEU A 191 11.58 -3.07 -6.28
N THR A 192 11.39 -2.60 -5.04
CA THR A 192 11.23 -1.19 -4.69
C THR A 192 12.36 -0.70 -3.80
N GLY A 193 12.40 0.61 -3.54
CA GLY A 193 13.34 1.19 -2.58
C GLY A 193 13.05 0.88 -1.10
N ILE A 194 12.00 0.10 -0.78
CA ILE A 194 11.55 -0.09 0.61
C ILE A 194 12.62 -0.70 1.52
N ALA A 195 13.42 -1.63 1.02
CA ALA A 195 14.52 -2.22 1.78
C ALA A 195 15.69 -1.25 1.94
N ARG A 196 15.97 -0.40 0.94
CA ARG A 196 17.01 0.63 1.00
C ARG A 196 16.68 1.76 1.97
N SER A 197 15.41 2.08 2.12
CA SER A 197 14.92 3.09 3.07
C SER A 197 14.48 2.49 4.41
N ALA A 198 14.65 1.18 4.61
CA ALA A 198 14.29 0.53 5.85
C ALA A 198 15.13 1.05 7.02
N SER A 199 14.50 1.26 8.18
CA SER A 199 15.26 1.36 9.41
C SER A 199 15.66 -0.03 9.90
N VAL A 200 16.77 -0.10 10.61
CA VAL A 200 17.28 -1.34 11.19
C VAL A 200 17.55 -1.15 12.66
N ALA A 201 17.33 -2.19 13.46
CA ALA A 201 17.68 -2.17 14.88
C ALA A 201 19.20 -2.07 15.07
N PRO A 202 19.69 -1.59 16.24
CA PRO A 202 21.11 -1.57 16.56
C PRO A 202 21.78 -2.92 16.32
N GLY A 203 22.95 -2.92 15.66
CA GLY A 203 23.70 -4.15 15.33
C GLY A 203 23.23 -4.90 14.09
N VAL A 204 22.17 -4.46 13.41
CA VAL A 204 21.72 -5.05 12.13
C VAL A 204 22.45 -4.38 10.97
N ASP A 205 23.10 -5.16 10.11
CA ASP A 205 23.72 -4.66 8.87
C ASP A 205 22.65 -4.31 7.82
N ALA A 206 22.39 -3.02 7.64
CA ALA A 206 21.44 -2.52 6.66
C ALA A 206 21.80 -2.94 5.21
N ALA A 207 23.09 -2.97 4.88
CA ALA A 207 23.53 -3.39 3.55
C ALA A 207 23.26 -4.88 3.31
N GLN A 208 23.39 -5.72 4.32
CA GLN A 208 23.04 -7.13 4.25
C GLN A 208 21.53 -7.32 4.06
N VAL A 209 20.70 -6.52 4.76
CA VAL A 209 19.24 -6.53 4.59
C VAL A 209 18.88 -6.22 3.13
N VAL A 210 19.45 -5.17 2.56
CA VAL A 210 19.21 -4.79 1.16
C VAL A 210 19.65 -5.90 0.20
N ARG A 211 20.88 -6.40 0.34
CA ARG A 211 21.41 -7.49 -0.52
C ARG A 211 20.51 -8.72 -0.49
N ARG A 212 20.08 -9.15 0.72
CA ARG A 212 19.21 -10.32 0.89
C ARG A 212 17.84 -10.07 0.25
N PHE A 213 17.24 -8.90 0.48
CA PHE A 213 15.94 -8.56 -0.06
C PHE A 213 15.97 -8.52 -1.60
N GLU A 214 16.88 -7.75 -2.19
CA GLU A 214 16.97 -7.59 -3.63
C GLU A 214 17.45 -8.85 -4.35
N GLY A 215 18.34 -9.63 -3.74
CA GLY A 215 18.88 -10.85 -4.31
C GLY A 215 17.97 -12.07 -4.25
N HIS A 216 17.17 -12.22 -3.17
CA HIS A 216 16.45 -13.46 -2.92
C HIS A 216 14.93 -13.28 -2.77
N VAL A 217 14.46 -12.14 -2.28
CA VAL A 217 13.04 -11.93 -1.97
C VAL A 217 12.32 -11.18 -3.09
N ALA A 218 12.88 -10.08 -3.54
CA ALA A 218 12.22 -9.18 -4.49
C ALA A 218 12.31 -9.73 -5.93
N ARG A 219 11.26 -10.41 -6.37
CA ARG A 219 11.16 -11.01 -7.71
C ARG A 219 10.20 -10.25 -8.64
N THR A 220 9.25 -9.52 -8.08
CA THR A 220 8.23 -8.81 -8.86
C THR A 220 8.69 -7.40 -9.19
N ARG A 221 8.59 -6.98 -10.45
CA ARG A 221 8.87 -5.59 -10.86
C ARG A 221 7.72 -4.67 -10.43
N PRO A 222 7.98 -3.43 -9.97
CA PRO A 222 6.95 -2.49 -9.51
C PRO A 222 5.84 -2.26 -10.53
N ALA A 223 6.17 -2.09 -11.80
CA ALA A 223 5.19 -1.94 -12.88
C ALA A 223 4.28 -3.18 -13.05
N ALA A 224 4.79 -4.39 -12.82
CA ALA A 224 3.97 -5.61 -12.86
C ALA A 224 3.05 -5.67 -11.63
N ALA A 225 3.55 -5.27 -10.46
CA ALA A 225 2.76 -5.15 -9.24
C ALA A 225 1.59 -4.17 -9.44
N ALA A 226 1.87 -2.96 -9.93
CA ALA A 226 0.85 -1.94 -10.20
C ALA A 226 -0.24 -2.45 -11.16
N ARG A 227 0.14 -3.12 -12.26
CA ARG A 227 -0.84 -3.71 -13.18
C ARG A 227 -1.73 -4.76 -12.53
N THR A 228 -1.16 -5.62 -11.66
CA THR A 228 -1.93 -6.63 -10.93
C THR A 228 -2.89 -5.98 -9.95
N ILE A 229 -2.45 -4.97 -9.21
CA ILE A 229 -3.27 -4.21 -8.26
C ILE A 229 -4.43 -3.52 -8.97
N LEU A 230 -4.15 -2.74 -10.03
CA LEU A 230 -5.18 -2.03 -10.78
C LEU A 230 -6.20 -2.98 -11.42
N ARG A 231 -5.76 -4.15 -11.90
CA ARG A 231 -6.66 -5.16 -12.46
C ARG A 231 -7.55 -5.78 -11.40
N GLY A 232 -7.02 -6.16 -10.25
CA GLY A 232 -7.79 -6.71 -9.14
C GLY A 232 -8.78 -5.70 -8.57
N ALA A 233 -8.34 -4.45 -8.38
CA ALA A 233 -9.22 -3.36 -7.97
C ALA A 233 -10.35 -3.13 -8.99
N ALA A 234 -10.05 -3.04 -10.28
CA ALA A 234 -11.07 -2.87 -11.33
C ALA A 234 -12.14 -3.97 -11.32
N ARG A 235 -11.75 -5.20 -10.96
CA ARG A 235 -12.67 -6.34 -10.80
C ARG A 235 -13.42 -6.32 -9.46
N GLY A 236 -13.02 -5.47 -8.52
CA GLY A 236 -13.60 -5.43 -7.17
C GLY A 236 -13.21 -6.63 -6.31
N GLU A 237 -12.02 -7.19 -6.56
CA GLU A 237 -11.50 -8.33 -5.78
C GLU A 237 -11.28 -7.89 -4.33
N ALA A 238 -11.79 -8.67 -3.38
CA ALA A 238 -11.62 -8.39 -1.95
C ALA A 238 -10.15 -8.51 -1.50
N LYS A 239 -9.39 -9.40 -2.16
CA LYS A 239 -7.99 -9.71 -1.89
C LYS A 239 -7.22 -9.79 -3.19
N VAL A 240 -6.15 -9.02 -3.30
CA VAL A 240 -5.22 -9.05 -4.43
C VAL A 240 -3.84 -9.49 -3.94
N LEU A 241 -3.40 -10.65 -4.40
CA LEU A 241 -2.06 -11.18 -4.14
C LEU A 241 -1.12 -10.74 -5.27
N VAL A 242 0.05 -10.21 -4.92
CA VAL A 242 1.03 -9.70 -5.90
C VAL A 242 2.33 -10.46 -5.77
N GLY A 243 2.67 -11.24 -6.80
CA GLY A 243 3.81 -12.14 -6.83
C GLY A 243 3.42 -13.58 -6.46
N LEU A 244 4.17 -14.54 -7.00
CA LEU A 244 3.94 -15.97 -6.72
C LEU A 244 4.20 -16.31 -5.25
N ASP A 245 5.16 -15.66 -4.64
CA ASP A 245 5.49 -15.77 -3.22
C ASP A 245 4.30 -15.42 -2.31
N ALA A 246 3.57 -14.33 -2.61
CA ALA A 246 2.35 -13.99 -1.89
C ALA A 246 1.25 -15.05 -2.07
N VAL A 247 1.14 -15.63 -3.26
CA VAL A 247 0.18 -16.72 -3.54
C VAL A 247 0.52 -17.97 -2.74
N VAL A 248 1.82 -18.35 -2.74
CA VAL A 248 2.30 -19.51 -1.96
C VAL A 248 2.06 -19.30 -0.46
N VAL A 249 2.40 -18.13 0.06
CA VAL A 249 2.17 -17.78 1.47
C VAL A 249 0.69 -17.86 1.83
N ASP A 250 -0.21 -17.27 1.03
CA ASP A 250 -1.66 -17.34 1.29
C ASP A 250 -2.19 -18.77 1.26
N LEU A 251 -1.72 -19.58 0.32
CA LEU A 251 -2.13 -20.99 0.22
C LEU A 251 -1.65 -21.81 1.43
N VAL A 252 -0.38 -21.66 1.79
CA VAL A 252 0.23 -22.38 2.94
C VAL A 252 -0.48 -22.01 4.23
N THR A 253 -0.74 -20.71 4.48
CA THR A 253 -1.44 -20.28 5.70
C THR A 253 -2.86 -20.83 5.81
N ARG A 254 -3.55 -21.03 4.70
CA ARG A 254 -4.91 -21.59 4.68
C ARG A 254 -4.94 -23.11 4.89
N ILE A 255 -3.99 -23.83 4.28
CA ILE A 255 -3.97 -25.30 4.32
C ILE A 255 -3.30 -25.81 5.60
N ALA A 256 -2.16 -25.24 5.97
CA ALA A 256 -1.36 -25.71 7.09
C ALA A 256 -1.86 -25.24 8.48
N GLY A 257 -2.82 -24.29 8.52
CA GLY A 257 -3.35 -23.77 9.78
C GLY A 257 -2.24 -23.33 10.74
N SER A 258 -2.23 -23.83 11.97
CA SER A 258 -1.20 -23.51 12.98
C SER A 258 0.21 -24.01 12.65
N TYR A 259 0.36 -24.90 11.68
CA TYR A 259 1.66 -25.45 11.26
C TYR A 259 2.33 -24.64 10.15
N HIS A 260 1.70 -23.58 9.64
CA HIS A 260 2.20 -22.79 8.51
C HIS A 260 3.61 -22.25 8.73
N GLU A 261 3.98 -21.87 9.95
CA GLU A 261 5.33 -21.35 10.26
C GLU A 261 6.40 -22.40 9.97
N LYS A 262 6.19 -23.67 10.40
CA LYS A 262 7.13 -24.76 10.15
C LYS A 262 7.25 -25.08 8.65
N VAL A 263 6.14 -25.02 7.91
CA VAL A 263 6.12 -25.27 6.47
C VAL A 263 6.86 -24.14 5.72
N LEU A 264 6.62 -22.88 6.07
CA LEU A 264 7.29 -21.75 5.45
C LEU A 264 8.79 -21.72 5.78
N ASP A 265 9.18 -22.08 7.00
CA ASP A 265 10.59 -22.24 7.38
C ASP A 265 11.31 -23.27 6.50
N MET A 266 10.69 -24.39 6.16
CA MET A 266 11.28 -25.37 5.24
C MET A 266 11.40 -24.84 3.81
N VAL A 267 10.40 -24.07 3.35
CA VAL A 267 10.37 -23.54 1.97
C VAL A 267 11.36 -22.37 1.77
N PHE A 268 11.55 -21.53 2.79
CA PHE A 268 12.37 -20.31 2.67
C PHE A 268 13.76 -20.39 3.32
N ARG A 269 14.09 -21.50 3.99
CA ARG A 269 15.46 -21.77 4.51
C ARG A 269 16.38 -22.47 3.51
N SER A 270 15.84 -22.98 2.38
CA SER A 270 16.60 -23.67 1.32
C SER A 270 17.24 -22.69 0.32
#